data_23315942787500027648a9efa9401b16
#
_entry.id   23315942787500027648a9efa9401b16
#
_cell.length_a   1.000
_cell.length_b   1.000
_cell.length_c   1.000
_cell.angle_alpha   90.00
_cell.angle_beta   90.00
_cell.angle_gamma   90.00
#
_symmetry.space_group_name_H-M   'P 1'
#
loop_
_entity.id
_entity.type
_entity.pdbx_description
1 polymer ?
#
loop_
_entity_poly.entity_id
_entity_poly.type
_entity_poly.pdbx_seq_one_letter_code
_entity_poly.pdbx_strand_id
1 'polypeptide(L)'
;MEVVIVGSGPSAAAAALALDETPDVAVTVLDLGGELESERVTARSAMARTAPDSWRPNDLQLVSARPESGSPGELPTKQIYGSNFPFQDFGQLDRIDADADANRLVVSGAYGGFSNTWGAQVMPYSTGTFRTWPIARSDLEPHYRDVLERIPYAAESDDLEETFPLMGAPDRLPKVTARTAGVLRRYEKHRIKVRAQGVIVGHARLALRASACRLCGLCMTGCPYELIYSASQTFDELRMRRRVAYRSGVRVHRIEERDDGVSVHAIEIATRQPVTLRADKVFIGAGAIGTTRIVANSLGLTDRTVRMAESVQYMVPFLSRKPETRLSQQGEFTLNQFNLFVSFDSDGKDAALVHCYPYNDIMVDALPAVVATGPLSALGRRGLRHLTVGLGYLPSWASPSVDLRIGVAEEDGTLPPVRVTSGENEMTTPMLKRVIRQLRRCGPALDLFPIPGQTRISAPAKSYHFGGSFPMTSGGEGEFRSDLLGRVGPWRNVHLIDGSVFPTVPATTFTLTVMANAHRIAADAVGAT
;
A
#
# COMPACT_ATOMS: atom_id res chain seq x y z
N MET A 1 19.87 -24.26 -6.53
CA MET A 1 19.44 -23.19 -7.44
C MET A 1 19.68 -21.85 -6.75
N GLU A 2 20.39 -20.95 -7.43
CA GLU A 2 20.69 -19.61 -6.91
C GLU A 2 19.61 -18.62 -7.39
N VAL A 3 18.98 -17.95 -6.46
CA VAL A 3 17.88 -16.99 -6.75
C VAL A 3 18.23 -15.62 -6.20
N VAL A 4 17.99 -14.59 -7.01
CA VAL A 4 18.10 -13.20 -6.58
C VAL A 4 16.72 -12.56 -6.56
N ILE A 5 16.37 -11.90 -5.44
CA ILE A 5 15.19 -11.03 -5.33
C ILE A 5 15.68 -9.58 -5.26
N VAL A 6 15.08 -8.71 -6.06
CA VAL A 6 15.39 -7.28 -6.08
C VAL A 6 14.29 -6.51 -5.35
N GLY A 7 14.65 -5.83 -4.26
CA GLY A 7 13.73 -5.12 -3.37
C GLY A 7 13.36 -5.92 -2.12
N SER A 8 12.84 -5.23 -1.11
CA SER A 8 12.39 -5.81 0.17
C SER A 8 10.94 -5.45 0.52
N GLY A 9 10.18 -4.93 -0.43
CA GLY A 9 8.77 -4.61 -0.25
C GLY A 9 7.86 -5.85 -0.11
N PRO A 10 6.55 -5.66 0.05
CA PRO A 10 5.60 -6.76 0.26
C PRO A 10 5.62 -7.86 -0.80
N SER A 11 5.79 -7.51 -2.09
CA SER A 11 5.90 -8.51 -3.16
C SER A 11 7.14 -9.38 -3.00
N ALA A 12 8.29 -8.76 -2.73
CA ALA A 12 9.54 -9.46 -2.49
C ALA A 12 9.47 -10.38 -1.27
N ALA A 13 8.82 -9.90 -0.18
CA ALA A 13 8.60 -10.71 1.02
C ALA A 13 7.73 -11.95 0.71
N ALA A 14 6.65 -11.79 -0.07
CA ALA A 14 5.78 -12.90 -0.43
C ALA A 14 6.48 -13.91 -1.36
N ALA A 15 7.29 -13.45 -2.31
CA ALA A 15 8.12 -14.33 -3.12
C ALA A 15 9.14 -15.09 -2.27
N ALA A 16 9.80 -14.42 -1.31
CA ALA A 16 10.72 -15.07 -0.38
C ALA A 16 10.04 -16.13 0.50
N LEU A 17 8.77 -15.91 0.90
CA LEU A 17 7.97 -16.91 1.62
C LEU A 17 7.71 -18.16 0.77
N ALA A 18 7.34 -18.00 -0.50
CA ALA A 18 7.14 -19.13 -1.41
C ALA A 18 8.44 -19.92 -1.63
N LEU A 19 9.57 -19.24 -1.76
CA LEU A 19 10.88 -19.86 -1.92
C LEU A 19 11.40 -20.51 -0.62
N ASP A 20 10.98 -20.05 0.57
CA ASP A 20 11.32 -20.68 1.85
C ASP A 20 10.80 -22.12 1.95
N GLU A 21 9.73 -22.44 1.26
CA GLU A 21 9.11 -23.75 1.22
C GLU A 21 9.76 -24.69 0.18
N THR A 22 10.64 -24.16 -0.69
CA THR A 22 11.28 -24.91 -1.75
C THR A 22 12.66 -25.42 -1.28
N PRO A 23 12.92 -26.75 -1.32
CA PRO A 23 14.22 -27.30 -1.00
C PRO A 23 15.31 -26.83 -1.98
N ASP A 24 16.55 -26.76 -1.51
CA ASP A 24 17.76 -26.50 -2.32
C ASP A 24 17.75 -25.18 -3.11
N VAL A 25 16.99 -24.19 -2.62
CA VAL A 25 17.00 -22.82 -3.15
C VAL A 25 17.78 -21.90 -2.20
N ALA A 26 18.84 -21.28 -2.72
CA ALA A 26 19.59 -20.23 -2.02
C ALA A 26 19.10 -18.85 -2.50
N VAL A 27 18.56 -18.05 -1.59
CA VAL A 27 17.97 -16.74 -1.90
C VAL A 27 18.87 -15.61 -1.44
N THR A 28 19.25 -14.74 -2.37
CA THR A 28 19.90 -13.45 -2.08
C THR A 28 18.95 -12.30 -2.39
N VAL A 29 18.73 -11.42 -1.42
CA VAL A 29 17.92 -10.21 -1.57
C VAL A 29 18.84 -9.01 -1.72
N LEU A 30 18.65 -8.23 -2.79
CA LEU A 30 19.36 -6.97 -3.04
C LEU A 30 18.40 -5.80 -2.84
N ASP A 31 18.77 -4.86 -1.99
CA ASP A 31 17.88 -3.77 -1.63
C ASP A 31 18.64 -2.46 -1.36
N LEU A 32 17.97 -1.34 -1.54
CA LEU A 32 18.47 -0.03 -1.08
C LEU A 32 18.57 0.00 0.44
N GLY A 33 17.60 -0.56 1.14
CA GLY A 33 17.67 -0.91 2.56
C GLY A 33 17.75 0.27 3.51
N GLY A 34 17.08 1.38 3.19
CA GLY A 34 17.00 2.52 4.10
C GLY A 34 16.33 2.16 5.43
N GLU A 35 16.93 2.60 6.52
CA GLU A 35 16.48 2.29 7.89
C GLU A 35 16.04 3.55 8.63
N LEU A 36 15.25 3.34 9.68
CA LEU A 36 14.87 4.39 10.63
C LEU A 36 16.12 4.86 11.39
N GLU A 37 16.23 6.15 11.64
CA GLU A 37 17.37 6.78 12.34
C GLU A 37 17.55 6.17 13.74
N SER A 38 18.81 5.94 14.15
CA SER A 38 19.18 5.23 15.39
C SER A 38 18.57 5.84 16.67
N GLU A 39 18.42 7.16 16.71
CA GLU A 39 17.76 7.86 17.82
C GLU A 39 16.28 7.47 17.94
N ARG A 40 15.57 7.39 16.79
CA ARG A 40 14.16 7.01 16.72
C ARG A 40 13.96 5.53 17.00
N VAL A 41 14.89 4.68 16.55
CA VAL A 41 14.90 3.24 16.91
C VAL A 41 15.03 3.08 18.42
N THR A 42 15.91 3.87 19.06
CA THR A 42 16.12 3.84 20.51
C THR A 42 14.85 4.26 21.27
N ALA A 43 14.24 5.39 20.86
CA ALA A 43 13.00 5.89 21.46
C ALA A 43 11.85 4.90 21.30
N ARG A 44 11.61 4.40 20.07
CA ARG A 44 10.61 3.37 19.78
C ARG A 44 10.80 2.12 20.64
N SER A 45 12.03 1.63 20.74
CA SER A 45 12.36 0.45 21.52
C SER A 45 12.16 0.64 23.02
N ALA A 46 12.41 1.83 23.55
CA ALA A 46 12.12 2.19 24.94
C ALA A 46 10.61 2.20 25.18
N MET A 47 9.82 2.78 24.28
CA MET A 47 8.36 2.81 24.34
C MET A 47 7.76 1.38 24.25
N ALA A 48 8.31 0.52 23.40
CA ALA A 48 7.84 -0.86 23.24
C ALA A 48 7.93 -1.71 24.52
N ARG A 49 8.86 -1.38 25.42
CA ARG A 49 9.09 -2.12 26.68
C ARG A 49 8.18 -1.70 27.83
N THR A 50 7.43 -0.61 27.67
CA THR A 50 6.62 0.00 28.73
C THR A 50 5.17 0.20 28.29
N ALA A 51 4.27 0.36 29.27
CA ALA A 51 2.89 0.75 28.98
C ALA A 51 2.81 2.22 28.50
N PRO A 52 1.78 2.58 27.69
CA PRO A 52 1.64 3.94 27.16
C PRO A 52 1.67 5.05 28.21
N ASP A 53 1.09 4.80 29.40
CA ASP A 53 1.07 5.78 30.50
C ASP A 53 2.43 6.00 31.15
N SER A 54 3.42 5.16 30.87
CA SER A 54 4.78 5.22 31.41
C SER A 54 5.81 5.73 30.39
N TRP A 55 5.37 6.17 29.22
CA TRP A 55 6.27 6.68 28.19
C TRP A 55 6.91 8.01 28.58
N ARG A 56 8.19 8.14 28.29
CA ARG A 56 8.88 9.42 28.49
C ARG A 56 8.36 10.45 27.48
N PRO A 57 8.05 11.69 27.91
CA PRO A 57 7.52 12.74 27.01
C PRO A 57 8.39 12.99 25.78
N ASN A 58 9.72 12.96 25.93
CA ASN A 58 10.65 13.17 24.82
C ASN A 58 10.58 12.05 23.77
N ASP A 59 10.47 10.78 24.19
CA ASP A 59 10.33 9.65 23.26
C ASP A 59 9.01 9.76 22.50
N LEU A 60 7.93 10.05 23.21
CA LEU A 60 6.61 10.23 22.61
C LEU A 60 6.62 11.39 21.61
N GLN A 61 7.20 12.54 21.97
CA GLN A 61 7.33 13.69 21.09
C GLN A 61 8.13 13.36 19.83
N LEU A 62 9.27 12.66 19.96
CA LEU A 62 10.12 12.26 18.84
C LEU A 62 9.41 11.31 17.88
N VAL A 63 8.75 10.28 18.42
CA VAL A 63 8.07 9.23 17.64
C VAL A 63 6.76 9.71 17.02
N SER A 64 6.05 10.64 17.66
CA SER A 64 4.81 11.22 17.14
C SER A 64 4.99 12.53 16.37
N ALA A 65 6.21 13.01 16.20
CA ALA A 65 6.51 14.21 15.44
C ALA A 65 5.95 14.11 14.01
N ARG A 66 5.53 15.25 13.48
CA ARG A 66 5.06 15.42 12.10
C ARG A 66 5.84 16.56 11.47
N PRO A 67 7.05 16.29 10.96
CA PRO A 67 7.98 17.34 10.53
C PRO A 67 7.47 18.17 9.36
N GLU A 68 6.56 17.61 8.53
CA GLU A 68 6.00 18.33 7.39
C GLU A 68 4.47 18.17 7.36
N SER A 69 3.75 19.22 7.65
CA SER A 69 2.37 19.37 7.24
C SER A 69 2.36 19.70 5.75
N GLY A 70 1.67 18.89 4.93
CA GLY A 70 1.44 19.22 3.52
C GLY A 70 0.74 20.57 3.36
N SER A 71 0.69 21.10 2.13
CA SER A 71 0.00 22.36 1.86
C SER A 71 -1.45 22.31 2.35
N PRO A 72 -2.01 23.42 2.88
CA PRO A 72 -3.39 23.47 3.33
C PRO A 72 -4.34 22.96 2.23
N GLY A 73 -5.10 21.94 2.55
CA GLY A 73 -6.04 21.35 1.60
C GLY A 73 -5.61 20.06 0.93
N GLU A 74 -4.39 19.61 1.11
CA GLU A 74 -3.91 18.33 0.64
C GLU A 74 -4.13 17.20 1.64
N LEU A 75 -4.15 15.95 1.13
CA LEU A 75 -4.12 14.79 2.01
C LEU A 75 -2.73 14.71 2.64
N PRO A 76 -2.63 14.69 3.98
CA PRO A 76 -1.33 14.63 4.65
C PRO A 76 -0.63 13.32 4.32
N THR A 77 0.67 13.38 4.06
CA THR A 77 1.52 12.20 3.93
C THR A 77 1.65 11.53 5.29
N LYS A 78 1.43 10.21 5.34
CA LYS A 78 1.62 9.45 6.57
C LYS A 78 3.09 9.24 6.83
N GLN A 79 3.65 10.01 7.74
CA GLN A 79 5.00 9.80 8.29
C GLN A 79 4.92 8.85 9.48
N ILE A 80 5.93 8.02 9.66
CA ILE A 80 6.01 7.10 10.80
C ILE A 80 7.23 7.38 11.66
N TYR A 81 7.06 7.26 12.94
CA TYR A 81 8.09 7.52 13.97
C TYR A 81 8.72 8.90 13.86
N GLY A 82 7.95 9.87 13.33
CA GLY A 82 8.43 11.24 13.11
C GLY A 82 9.49 11.37 12.01
N SER A 83 9.60 10.41 11.12
CA SER A 83 10.65 10.30 10.11
C SER A 83 10.08 10.20 8.69
N ASN A 84 10.87 10.67 7.74
CA ASN A 84 10.65 10.49 6.30
C ASN A 84 11.36 9.24 5.73
N PHE A 85 11.94 8.37 6.56
CA PHE A 85 12.71 7.23 6.07
C PHE A 85 11.96 6.34 5.06
N PRO A 86 10.61 6.16 5.13
CA PRO A 86 9.90 5.37 4.12
C PRO A 86 9.93 6.00 2.72
N PHE A 87 10.20 7.30 2.63
CA PHE A 87 10.21 8.10 1.41
C PHE A 87 11.61 8.58 1.02
N GLN A 88 12.66 7.99 1.61
CA GLN A 88 14.02 8.30 1.22
C GLN A 88 14.21 7.99 -0.26
N ASP A 89 14.46 9.02 -1.04
CA ASP A 89 15.18 8.93 -2.28
C ASP A 89 16.68 8.84 -1.94
N PHE A 90 17.40 7.95 -2.53
CA PHE A 90 18.83 7.85 -2.32
C PHE A 90 19.59 8.93 -3.10
N GLY A 91 19.00 10.14 -3.12
CA GLY A 91 19.62 11.34 -3.66
C GLY A 91 19.69 11.39 -5.19
N GLN A 92 20.69 12.07 -5.70
CA GLN A 92 20.89 12.36 -7.14
C GLN A 92 20.97 11.14 -8.06
N LEU A 93 20.97 9.94 -7.48
CA LEU A 93 20.94 8.68 -8.22
C LEU A 93 19.54 8.36 -8.78
N ASP A 94 18.47 8.98 -8.26
CA ASP A 94 17.10 8.76 -8.71
C ASP A 94 16.45 10.05 -9.20
N ARG A 95 16.68 10.36 -10.47
CA ARG A 95 16.01 11.50 -11.11
C ARG A 95 14.60 11.11 -11.53
N ILE A 96 13.64 11.62 -10.78
CA ILE A 96 12.21 11.56 -11.11
C ILE A 96 11.74 13.02 -11.25
N ASP A 97 11.54 13.45 -12.48
CA ASP A 97 10.96 14.75 -12.80
C ASP A 97 9.44 14.58 -12.88
N ALA A 98 8.70 15.34 -12.12
CA ALA A 98 7.25 15.34 -12.18
C ALA A 98 6.74 16.74 -12.57
N ASP A 99 5.74 16.80 -13.42
CA ASP A 99 5.02 18.04 -13.68
C ASP A 99 4.30 18.52 -12.42
N ALA A 100 3.94 19.81 -12.37
CA ALA A 100 3.35 20.42 -11.18
C ALA A 100 2.12 19.68 -10.65
N ASP A 101 1.35 19.02 -11.52
CA ASP A 101 0.16 18.24 -11.17
C ASP A 101 0.49 16.80 -10.73
N ALA A 102 1.62 16.23 -11.17
CA ALA A 102 2.12 14.92 -10.78
C ALA A 102 3.25 15.00 -9.74
N ASN A 103 3.49 16.17 -9.19
CA ASN A 103 4.67 16.60 -8.41
C ASN A 103 4.87 15.87 -7.07
N ARG A 104 4.28 14.67 -6.88
CA ARG A 104 4.34 13.97 -5.60
C ARG A 104 4.45 12.46 -5.72
N LEU A 105 4.88 12.00 -6.89
CA LEU A 105 5.27 10.62 -7.01
C LEU A 105 6.45 10.37 -6.07
N VAL A 106 6.29 9.45 -5.18
CA VAL A 106 7.34 9.01 -4.27
C VAL A 106 7.65 7.54 -4.51
N VAL A 107 8.91 7.20 -4.34
CA VAL A 107 9.41 5.83 -4.29
C VAL A 107 9.86 5.54 -2.86
N SER A 108 9.96 4.27 -2.52
CA SER A 108 10.49 3.86 -1.22
C SER A 108 11.77 3.05 -1.42
N GLY A 109 12.86 3.57 -0.89
CA GLY A 109 14.10 2.79 -0.75
C GLY A 109 14.27 2.20 0.65
N ALA A 110 13.25 2.26 1.49
CA ALA A 110 13.29 1.72 2.84
C ALA A 110 13.26 0.20 2.87
N TYR A 111 13.96 -0.39 3.82
CA TYR A 111 13.82 -1.81 4.17
C TYR A 111 12.37 -2.11 4.54
N GLY A 112 11.70 -2.98 3.75
CA GLY A 112 10.27 -3.24 3.85
C GLY A 112 9.39 -2.37 2.94
N GLY A 113 9.95 -1.40 2.21
CA GLY A 113 9.23 -0.56 1.26
C GLY A 113 8.07 0.21 1.89
N PHE A 114 7.01 0.46 1.12
CA PHE A 114 5.82 1.18 1.58
C PHE A 114 4.99 0.47 2.65
N SER A 115 5.26 -0.81 2.97
CA SER A 115 4.62 -1.47 4.12
C SER A 115 5.00 -0.86 5.48
N ASN A 116 6.01 -0.01 5.53
CA ASN A 116 6.32 0.78 6.71
C ASN A 116 5.26 1.86 7.01
N THR A 117 4.59 2.38 5.97
CA THR A 117 3.70 3.55 6.11
C THR A 117 2.26 3.32 5.64
N TRP A 118 1.89 2.10 5.31
CA TRP A 118 0.57 1.77 4.78
C TRP A 118 -0.56 1.78 5.83
N GLY A 119 -1.81 1.62 5.38
CA GLY A 119 -2.99 1.49 6.24
C GLY A 119 -3.24 0.07 6.76
N ALA A 120 -2.37 -0.87 6.42
CA ALA A 120 -2.42 -2.29 6.79
C ALA A 120 -3.70 -3.05 6.37
N GLN A 121 -4.52 -2.48 5.50
CA GLN A 121 -5.72 -3.13 5.01
C GLN A 121 -5.39 -4.28 4.05
N VAL A 122 -5.94 -5.45 4.31
CA VAL A 122 -5.73 -6.67 3.54
C VAL A 122 -7.08 -7.31 3.19
N MET A 123 -7.41 -7.26 1.90
CA MET A 123 -8.58 -7.93 1.33
C MET A 123 -8.22 -8.51 -0.04
N PRO A 124 -8.72 -9.70 -0.41
CA PRO A 124 -8.56 -10.20 -1.77
C PRO A 124 -9.30 -9.27 -2.75
N TYR A 125 -8.93 -9.30 -4.02
CA TYR A 125 -9.72 -8.62 -5.04
C TYR A 125 -11.07 -9.31 -5.27
N SER A 126 -12.07 -8.53 -5.65
CA SER A 126 -13.39 -9.04 -6.02
C SER A 126 -13.31 -9.89 -7.30
N THR A 127 -14.25 -10.81 -7.49
CA THR A 127 -14.33 -11.62 -8.72
C THR A 127 -14.48 -10.76 -9.97
N GLY A 128 -15.17 -9.64 -9.86
CA GLY A 128 -15.36 -8.70 -10.96
C GLY A 128 -14.08 -8.11 -11.51
N THR A 129 -13.05 -7.93 -10.67
CA THR A 129 -11.74 -7.46 -11.11
C THR A 129 -11.10 -8.41 -12.10
N PHE A 130 -11.24 -9.72 -11.88
CA PHE A 130 -10.61 -10.76 -12.70
C PHE A 130 -11.26 -10.99 -14.08
N ARG A 131 -12.40 -10.34 -14.37
CA ARG A 131 -13.00 -10.42 -15.72
C ARG A 131 -12.09 -9.94 -16.84
N THR A 132 -11.16 -9.05 -16.53
CA THR A 132 -10.20 -8.46 -17.48
C THR A 132 -8.78 -8.95 -17.26
N TRP A 133 -8.58 -9.85 -16.32
CA TRP A 133 -7.28 -10.44 -16.03
C TRP A 133 -7.14 -11.77 -16.77
N PRO A 134 -5.93 -12.18 -17.15
CA PRO A 134 -5.68 -13.47 -17.81
C PRO A 134 -5.66 -14.67 -16.83
N ILE A 135 -5.83 -14.41 -15.54
CA ILE A 135 -5.96 -15.39 -14.46
C ILE A 135 -7.28 -15.19 -13.73
N ALA A 136 -7.80 -16.23 -13.09
CA ALA A 136 -8.98 -16.15 -12.25
C ALA A 136 -8.64 -15.85 -10.78
N ARG A 137 -9.63 -15.44 -9.99
CA ARG A 137 -9.42 -15.30 -8.54
C ARG A 137 -9.04 -16.63 -7.88
N SER A 138 -9.61 -17.74 -8.37
CA SER A 138 -9.30 -19.09 -7.88
C SER A 138 -7.82 -19.44 -7.98
N ASP A 139 -7.11 -18.90 -8.97
CA ASP A 139 -5.67 -19.14 -9.15
C ASP A 139 -4.83 -18.43 -8.08
N LEU A 140 -5.38 -17.38 -7.44
CA LEU A 140 -4.74 -16.66 -6.34
C LEU A 140 -5.23 -17.09 -4.95
N GLU A 141 -6.34 -17.81 -4.83
CA GLU A 141 -6.91 -18.18 -3.52
C GLU A 141 -5.97 -19.01 -2.63
N PRO A 142 -5.22 -20.00 -3.12
CA PRO A 142 -4.22 -20.69 -2.30
C PRO A 142 -3.17 -19.70 -1.78
N HIS A 143 -2.65 -18.85 -2.64
CA HIS A 143 -1.58 -17.89 -2.31
C HIS A 143 -2.06 -16.75 -1.39
N TYR A 144 -3.35 -16.37 -1.42
CA TYR A 144 -3.93 -15.48 -0.40
C TYR A 144 -3.90 -16.14 0.98
N ARG A 145 -4.21 -17.45 1.07
CA ARG A 145 -4.17 -18.21 2.33
C ARG A 145 -2.75 -18.33 2.85
N ASP A 146 -1.84 -18.78 2.00
CA ASP A 146 -0.42 -18.97 2.37
C ASP A 146 0.20 -17.67 2.90
N VAL A 147 -0.05 -16.55 2.21
CA VAL A 147 0.43 -15.24 2.67
C VAL A 147 -0.20 -14.85 4.02
N LEU A 148 -1.54 -15.01 4.17
CA LEU A 148 -2.24 -14.62 5.41
C LEU A 148 -1.92 -15.53 6.60
N GLU A 149 -1.45 -16.74 6.39
CA GLU A 149 -0.93 -17.63 7.44
C GLU A 149 0.45 -17.20 7.95
N ARG A 150 1.22 -16.50 7.12
CA ARG A 150 2.60 -16.10 7.42
C ARG A 150 2.72 -14.64 7.88
N ILE A 151 1.69 -13.82 7.75
CA ILE A 151 1.65 -12.44 8.23
C ILE A 151 0.54 -12.27 9.29
N PRO A 152 0.65 -11.29 10.20
CA PRO A 152 -0.45 -10.99 11.12
C PRO A 152 -1.73 -10.66 10.36
N TYR A 153 -2.85 -11.23 10.77
CA TYR A 153 -4.15 -10.99 10.15
C TYR A 153 -5.25 -10.86 11.20
N ALA A 154 -6.00 -9.76 11.18
CA ALA A 154 -7.12 -9.50 12.06
C ALA A 154 -8.35 -9.05 11.25
N ALA A 155 -9.49 -9.69 11.49
CA ALA A 155 -10.76 -9.40 10.82
C ALA A 155 -11.95 -9.93 11.64
N GLU A 156 -13.16 -9.50 11.25
CA GLU A 156 -14.41 -10.05 11.76
C GLU A 156 -15.24 -10.55 10.56
N SER A 157 -16.03 -11.58 10.79
CA SER A 157 -17.01 -12.07 9.81
C SER A 157 -18.17 -11.09 9.69
N ASP A 158 -18.48 -10.68 8.46
CA ASP A 158 -19.52 -9.72 8.15
C ASP A 158 -19.96 -9.78 6.67
N ASP A 159 -20.86 -8.88 6.26
CA ASP A 159 -21.41 -8.83 4.91
C ASP A 159 -20.39 -8.59 3.79
N LEU A 160 -19.20 -8.07 4.12
CA LEU A 160 -18.15 -7.89 3.11
C LEU A 160 -17.63 -9.22 2.57
N GLU A 161 -17.85 -10.36 3.26
CA GLU A 161 -17.43 -11.68 2.81
C GLU A 161 -18.09 -12.11 1.49
N GLU A 162 -19.25 -11.59 1.18
CA GLU A 162 -19.92 -11.86 -0.11
C GLU A 162 -19.05 -11.45 -1.30
N THR A 163 -18.27 -10.38 -1.15
CA THR A 163 -17.38 -9.88 -2.22
C THR A 163 -15.92 -10.17 -1.92
N PHE A 164 -15.54 -10.08 -0.66
CA PHE A 164 -14.18 -10.23 -0.16
C PHE A 164 -14.14 -11.33 0.91
N PRO A 165 -14.09 -12.62 0.53
CA PRO A 165 -14.08 -13.71 1.50
C PRO A 165 -12.86 -13.61 2.44
N LEU A 166 -13.01 -14.10 3.66
CA LEU A 166 -11.89 -14.33 4.56
C LEU A 166 -11.07 -15.51 4.04
N MET A 167 -9.77 -15.30 3.82
CA MET A 167 -8.89 -16.31 3.21
C MET A 167 -7.99 -17.03 4.22
N GLY A 168 -8.19 -16.82 5.50
CA GLY A 168 -7.43 -17.45 6.58
C GLY A 168 -8.19 -17.40 7.89
N ALA A 169 -7.52 -17.72 8.99
CA ALA A 169 -8.05 -17.65 10.35
C ALA A 169 -7.60 -16.35 11.04
N PRO A 170 -8.40 -15.26 10.96
CA PRO A 170 -7.99 -13.99 11.52
C PRO A 170 -8.08 -13.97 13.06
N ASP A 171 -7.21 -13.19 13.70
CA ASP A 171 -7.42 -12.69 15.05
C ASP A 171 -8.65 -11.76 15.09
N ARG A 172 -9.25 -11.62 16.28
CA ARG A 172 -10.28 -10.60 16.49
C ARG A 172 -9.67 -9.20 16.47
N LEU A 173 -10.39 -8.25 15.87
CA LEU A 173 -9.97 -6.86 15.87
C LEU A 173 -9.89 -6.26 17.28
N PRO A 174 -9.03 -5.28 17.53
CA PRO A 174 -9.07 -4.50 18.76
C PRO A 174 -10.42 -3.81 18.92
N LYS A 175 -10.75 -3.44 20.15
CA LYS A 175 -12.00 -2.73 20.44
C LYS A 175 -12.09 -1.46 19.60
N VAL A 176 -13.15 -1.36 18.80
CA VAL A 176 -13.45 -0.17 18.01
C VAL A 176 -14.06 0.94 18.87
N THR A 177 -13.99 2.18 18.41
CA THR A 177 -14.57 3.34 19.09
C THR A 177 -16.09 3.22 19.22
N ALA A 178 -16.67 3.98 20.15
CA ALA A 178 -18.11 4.00 20.38
C ALA A 178 -18.89 4.45 19.13
N ARG A 179 -18.32 5.37 18.33
CA ARG A 179 -18.87 5.80 17.04
C ARG A 179 -18.91 4.65 16.04
N THR A 180 -17.77 4.00 15.81
CA THR A 180 -17.71 2.85 14.89
C THR A 180 -18.70 1.77 15.30
N ALA A 181 -18.73 1.38 16.58
CA ALA A 181 -19.72 0.44 17.08
C ALA A 181 -21.16 0.91 16.86
N GLY A 182 -21.40 2.23 16.95
CA GLY A 182 -22.67 2.85 16.64
C GLY A 182 -23.08 2.73 15.18
N VAL A 183 -22.15 2.96 14.25
CA VAL A 183 -22.38 2.81 12.80
C VAL A 183 -22.69 1.36 12.44
N LEU A 184 -21.91 0.41 12.96
CA LEU A 184 -22.10 -1.02 12.71
C LEU A 184 -23.47 -1.51 13.22
N ARG A 185 -23.84 -1.19 14.47
CA ARG A 185 -25.18 -1.53 14.98
C ARG A 185 -26.33 -0.89 14.19
N ARG A 186 -26.14 0.32 13.68
CA ARG A 186 -27.14 0.96 12.82
C ARG A 186 -27.22 0.27 11.47
N TYR A 187 -26.10 -0.16 10.92
CA TYR A 187 -26.09 -0.94 9.69
C TYR A 187 -26.89 -2.23 9.85
N GLU A 188 -26.61 -3.02 10.89
CA GLU A 188 -27.39 -4.23 11.18
C GLU A 188 -28.89 -3.96 11.24
N LYS A 189 -29.29 -2.90 11.97
CA LYS A 189 -30.70 -2.51 12.09
C LYS A 189 -31.34 -2.07 10.76
N HIS A 190 -30.58 -1.45 9.88
CA HIS A 190 -31.05 -0.90 8.63
C HIS A 190 -30.44 -1.57 7.39
N ARG A 191 -29.90 -2.77 7.55
CA ARG A 191 -29.15 -3.55 6.58
C ARG A 191 -29.83 -3.58 5.19
N ILE A 192 -31.09 -3.99 5.13
CA ILE A 192 -31.86 -4.09 3.88
C ILE A 192 -31.92 -2.73 3.17
N LYS A 193 -32.19 -1.64 3.91
CA LYS A 193 -32.30 -0.29 3.34
C LYS A 193 -30.97 0.23 2.82
N VAL A 194 -29.86 -0.05 3.53
CA VAL A 194 -28.51 0.40 3.14
C VAL A 194 -28.03 -0.40 1.93
N ARG A 195 -28.19 -1.73 1.94
CA ARG A 195 -27.86 -2.60 0.81
C ARG A 195 -28.66 -2.29 -0.45
N ALA A 196 -29.92 -1.92 -0.32
CA ALA A 196 -30.74 -1.46 -1.46
C ALA A 196 -30.19 -0.19 -2.15
N GLN A 197 -29.28 0.55 -1.48
CA GLN A 197 -28.54 1.66 -2.08
C GLN A 197 -27.17 1.22 -2.65
N GLY A 198 -26.88 -0.09 -2.73
CA GLY A 198 -25.59 -0.59 -3.19
C GLY A 198 -24.45 -0.37 -2.19
N VAL A 199 -24.74 -0.22 -0.88
CA VAL A 199 -23.74 0.02 0.15
C VAL A 199 -23.72 -1.15 1.13
N ILE A 200 -22.54 -1.71 1.34
CA ILE A 200 -22.25 -2.71 2.39
C ILE A 200 -21.31 -2.07 3.40
N VAL A 201 -21.59 -2.28 4.69
CA VAL A 201 -20.74 -1.82 5.78
C VAL A 201 -20.18 -3.02 6.52
N GLY A 202 -18.88 -3.03 6.72
CA GLY A 202 -18.23 -4.09 7.49
C GLY A 202 -16.98 -3.60 8.20
N HIS A 203 -16.42 -4.46 9.01
CA HIS A 203 -15.21 -4.18 9.78
C HIS A 203 -13.98 -4.00 8.88
N ALA A 204 -12.95 -3.39 9.42
CA ALA A 204 -11.64 -3.41 8.82
C ALA A 204 -11.07 -4.84 8.75
N ARG A 205 -10.13 -5.07 7.85
CA ARG A 205 -9.35 -6.31 7.74
C ARG A 205 -7.89 -5.93 7.65
N LEU A 206 -7.11 -6.28 8.66
CA LEU A 206 -5.82 -5.63 8.89
C LEU A 206 -4.70 -6.65 9.04
N ALA A 207 -3.55 -6.33 8.46
CA ALA A 207 -2.28 -6.99 8.75
C ALA A 207 -1.76 -6.48 10.11
N LEU A 208 -2.37 -6.97 11.20
CA LEU A 208 -2.17 -6.50 12.57
C LEU A 208 -2.16 -7.66 13.57
N ARG A 209 -1.18 -7.71 14.46
CA ARG A 209 -1.19 -8.57 15.67
C ARG A 209 -2.15 -7.97 16.70
N ALA A 210 -3.44 -8.13 16.48
CA ALA A 210 -4.50 -7.44 17.20
C ALA A 210 -4.58 -7.80 18.67
N SER A 211 -4.32 -9.07 19.02
CA SER A 211 -4.34 -9.58 20.40
C SER A 211 -3.32 -8.90 21.32
N ALA A 212 -2.24 -8.36 20.78
CA ALA A 212 -1.20 -7.63 21.51
C ALA A 212 -1.43 -6.11 21.56
N CYS A 213 -2.50 -5.58 20.95
CA CYS A 213 -2.74 -4.14 20.84
C CYS A 213 -2.96 -3.49 22.22
N ARG A 214 -2.21 -2.42 22.49
CA ARG A 214 -2.26 -1.65 23.74
C ARG A 214 -3.17 -0.41 23.67
N LEU A 215 -3.89 -0.21 22.58
CA LEU A 215 -4.78 0.93 22.35
C LEU A 215 -4.07 2.29 22.58
N CYS A 216 -2.81 2.39 22.20
CA CYS A 216 -1.99 3.58 22.48
C CYS A 216 -2.33 4.81 21.62
N GLY A 217 -3.10 4.64 20.54
CA GLY A 217 -3.52 5.73 19.66
C GLY A 217 -2.51 6.16 18.60
N LEU A 218 -1.31 5.56 18.54
CA LEU A 218 -0.24 5.98 17.63
C LEU A 218 -0.23 5.26 16.27
N CYS A 219 -1.31 4.56 15.90
CA CYS A 219 -1.31 3.75 14.66
C CYS A 219 -1.01 4.58 13.40
N MET A 220 -1.39 5.85 13.39
CA MET A 220 -1.18 6.74 12.24
C MET A 220 0.22 7.37 12.20
N THR A 221 0.98 7.32 13.30
CA THR A 221 2.36 7.81 13.40
C THR A 221 3.39 6.70 13.56
N GLY A 222 2.96 5.44 13.50
CA GLY A 222 3.79 4.25 13.68
C GLY A 222 3.53 3.55 15.01
N CYS A 223 3.41 2.23 14.97
CA CYS A 223 3.15 1.42 16.16
C CYS A 223 4.46 1.15 16.93
N PRO A 224 4.68 1.71 18.15
CA PRO A 224 5.92 1.45 18.88
C PRO A 224 6.16 -0.04 19.18
N TYR A 225 5.07 -0.81 19.30
CA TYR A 225 5.10 -2.26 19.57
C TYR A 225 5.27 -3.12 18.30
N GLU A 226 5.44 -2.51 17.13
CA GLU A 226 5.61 -3.19 15.83
C GLU A 226 4.53 -4.24 15.51
N LEU A 227 3.28 -3.96 15.94
CA LEU A 227 2.14 -4.86 15.72
C LEU A 227 1.55 -4.75 14.32
N ILE A 228 1.73 -3.60 13.66
CA ILE A 228 1.35 -3.40 12.26
C ILE A 228 2.42 -4.06 11.40
N TYR A 229 2.00 -4.96 10.52
CA TYR A 229 2.93 -5.67 9.66
C TYR A 229 3.74 -4.73 8.76
N SER A 230 5.02 -4.99 8.67
CA SER A 230 5.92 -4.50 7.62
C SER A 230 6.65 -5.68 6.99
N ALA A 231 6.91 -5.63 5.70
CA ALA A 231 7.66 -6.69 4.99
C ALA A 231 9.07 -6.91 5.56
N SER A 232 9.66 -5.90 6.20
CA SER A 232 10.91 -6.05 6.97
C SER A 232 10.82 -7.15 8.03
N GLN A 233 9.66 -7.32 8.70
CA GLN A 233 9.47 -8.37 9.72
C GLN A 233 9.60 -9.79 9.12
N THR A 234 9.08 -10.00 7.91
CA THR A 234 9.27 -11.27 7.19
C THR A 234 10.74 -11.52 6.88
N PHE A 235 11.44 -10.51 6.37
CA PHE A 235 12.87 -10.67 6.07
C PHE A 235 13.72 -10.86 7.33
N ASP A 236 13.39 -10.19 8.42
CA ASP A 236 14.08 -10.40 9.71
C ASP A 236 13.92 -11.85 10.20
N GLU A 237 12.71 -12.41 10.09
CA GLU A 237 12.46 -13.82 10.42
C GLU A 237 13.27 -14.76 9.51
N LEU A 238 13.19 -14.57 8.19
CA LEU A 238 13.92 -15.42 7.23
C LEU A 238 15.43 -15.33 7.39
N ARG A 239 15.97 -14.16 7.71
CA ARG A 239 17.41 -13.97 8.03
C ARG A 239 17.82 -14.68 9.30
N MET A 240 17.03 -14.56 10.38
CA MET A 240 17.28 -15.28 11.63
C MET A 240 17.30 -16.80 11.41
N ARG A 241 16.43 -17.31 10.56
CA ARG A 241 16.38 -18.71 10.15
C ARG A 241 17.43 -19.08 9.10
N ARG A 242 18.26 -18.14 8.65
CA ARG A 242 19.28 -18.30 7.58
C ARG A 242 18.70 -18.81 6.25
N ARG A 243 17.46 -18.41 5.95
CA ARG A 243 16.77 -18.78 4.69
C ARG A 243 17.05 -17.81 3.56
N VAL A 244 17.44 -16.58 3.88
CA VAL A 244 17.83 -15.55 2.91
C VAL A 244 19.12 -14.86 3.32
N ALA A 245 19.97 -14.55 2.32
CA ALA A 245 21.07 -13.60 2.44
C ALA A 245 20.57 -12.22 2.01
N TYR A 246 20.59 -11.23 2.92
CA TYR A 246 20.13 -9.88 2.64
C TYR A 246 21.30 -8.90 2.53
N ARG A 247 21.34 -8.15 1.42
CA ARG A 247 22.37 -7.14 1.13
C ARG A 247 21.68 -5.78 0.94
N SER A 248 21.79 -4.91 1.96
CA SER A 248 21.39 -3.51 1.91
C SER A 248 22.42 -2.63 1.22
N GLY A 249 22.00 -1.42 0.83
CA GLY A 249 22.88 -0.44 0.19
C GLY A 249 23.28 -0.80 -1.23
N VAL A 250 22.53 -1.69 -1.88
CA VAL A 250 22.81 -2.17 -3.23
C VAL A 250 21.69 -1.73 -4.17
N ARG A 251 22.02 -0.96 -5.20
CA ARG A 251 21.10 -0.56 -6.24
C ARG A 251 21.29 -1.40 -7.49
N VAL A 252 20.28 -2.20 -7.82
CA VAL A 252 20.19 -2.90 -9.10
C VAL A 252 19.74 -1.90 -10.18
N HIS A 253 20.45 -1.87 -11.29
CA HIS A 253 20.15 -0.96 -12.39
C HIS A 253 19.93 -1.67 -13.73
N ARG A 254 20.44 -2.91 -13.91
CA ARG A 254 20.30 -3.66 -15.16
C ARG A 254 20.34 -5.17 -14.89
N ILE A 255 19.54 -5.90 -15.66
CA ILE A 255 19.52 -7.38 -15.69
C ILE A 255 19.90 -7.84 -17.09
N GLU A 256 20.72 -8.84 -17.18
CA GLU A 256 21.12 -9.46 -18.43
C GLU A 256 20.96 -10.98 -18.32
N GLU A 257 20.08 -11.56 -19.12
CA GLU A 257 19.90 -13.01 -19.21
C GLU A 257 20.65 -13.55 -20.42
N ARG A 258 21.41 -14.59 -20.21
CA ARG A 258 22.15 -15.35 -21.23
C ARG A 258 21.87 -16.84 -21.08
N ASP A 259 22.36 -17.65 -22.01
CA ASP A 259 22.14 -19.11 -21.98
C ASP A 259 22.70 -19.79 -20.72
N ASP A 260 23.71 -19.19 -20.08
CA ASP A 260 24.38 -19.69 -18.88
C ASP A 260 23.84 -19.12 -17.56
N GLY A 261 22.72 -18.38 -17.58
CA GLY A 261 22.07 -17.80 -16.42
C GLY A 261 21.80 -16.30 -16.51
N VAL A 262 21.47 -15.71 -15.38
CA VAL A 262 21.10 -14.29 -15.27
C VAL A 262 22.17 -13.52 -14.52
N SER A 263 22.67 -12.44 -15.10
CA SER A 263 23.56 -11.47 -14.46
C SER A 263 22.77 -10.29 -13.94
N VAL A 264 22.90 -10.00 -12.64
CA VAL A 264 22.30 -8.83 -11.98
C VAL A 264 23.37 -7.79 -11.78
N HIS A 265 23.27 -6.67 -12.52
CA HIS A 265 24.20 -5.55 -12.43
C HIS A 265 23.68 -4.51 -11.45
N ALA A 266 24.51 -4.19 -10.47
CA ALA A 266 24.18 -3.27 -9.39
C ALA A 266 25.38 -2.37 -9.05
N ILE A 267 25.13 -1.36 -8.26
CA ILE A 267 26.18 -0.56 -7.60
C ILE A 267 25.97 -0.59 -6.09
N GLU A 268 27.06 -0.62 -5.35
CA GLU A 268 27.04 -0.35 -3.92
C GLU A 268 26.96 1.16 -3.69
N ILE A 269 25.91 1.61 -3.00
CA ILE A 269 25.59 3.05 -2.89
C ILE A 269 26.70 3.83 -2.18
N ALA A 270 27.26 3.26 -1.10
CA ALA A 270 28.27 3.94 -0.28
C ALA A 270 29.59 4.14 -1.01
N THR A 271 30.03 3.16 -1.79
CA THR A 271 31.36 3.15 -2.44
C THR A 271 31.30 3.50 -3.93
N ARG A 272 30.08 3.48 -4.53
CA ARG A 272 29.83 3.57 -5.98
C ARG A 272 30.55 2.46 -6.78
N GLN A 273 30.96 1.38 -6.15
CA GLN A 273 31.59 0.27 -6.84
C GLN A 273 30.53 -0.60 -7.53
N PRO A 274 30.83 -1.06 -8.77
CA PRO A 274 29.96 -1.99 -9.47
C PRO A 274 29.96 -3.36 -8.78
N VAL A 275 28.81 -3.97 -8.72
CA VAL A 275 28.58 -5.31 -8.19
C VAL A 275 27.82 -6.10 -9.25
N THR A 276 28.29 -7.30 -9.55
CA THR A 276 27.57 -8.24 -10.42
C THR A 276 27.36 -9.55 -9.68
N LEU A 277 26.10 -9.99 -9.62
CA LEU A 277 25.74 -11.30 -9.10
C LEU A 277 25.25 -12.19 -10.25
N ARG A 278 25.54 -13.48 -10.17
CA ARG A 278 24.92 -14.48 -11.03
C ARG A 278 23.82 -15.22 -10.29
N ALA A 279 22.76 -15.56 -11.02
CA ALA A 279 21.63 -16.31 -10.52
C ALA A 279 21.05 -17.23 -11.61
N ASP A 280 20.38 -18.29 -11.18
CA ASP A 280 19.57 -19.12 -12.05
C ASP A 280 18.23 -18.44 -12.36
N LYS A 281 17.66 -17.74 -11.36
CA LYS A 281 16.41 -16.97 -11.51
C LYS A 281 16.46 -15.63 -10.76
N VAL A 282 15.77 -14.63 -11.32
CA VAL A 282 15.68 -13.29 -10.72
C VAL A 282 14.22 -12.88 -10.60
N PHE A 283 13.84 -12.41 -9.42
CA PHE A 283 12.52 -11.84 -9.14
C PHE A 283 12.64 -10.34 -8.85
N ILE A 284 12.01 -9.50 -9.67
CA ILE A 284 12.09 -8.04 -9.54
C ILE A 284 10.82 -7.51 -8.86
N GLY A 285 10.98 -7.06 -7.62
CA GLY A 285 9.94 -6.45 -6.77
C GLY A 285 10.35 -5.09 -6.22
N ALA A 286 10.95 -4.25 -7.08
CA ALA A 286 11.49 -2.93 -6.69
C ALA A 286 10.42 -1.82 -6.63
N GLY A 287 9.14 -2.19 -6.59
CA GLY A 287 8.00 -1.29 -6.75
C GLY A 287 7.79 -0.89 -8.22
N ALA A 288 6.54 -0.63 -8.63
CA ALA A 288 6.18 -0.50 -10.04
C ALA A 288 7.10 0.46 -10.83
N ILE A 289 7.53 1.57 -10.22
CA ILE A 289 8.41 2.55 -10.88
C ILE A 289 9.85 2.05 -10.95
N GLY A 290 10.39 1.55 -9.86
CA GLY A 290 11.76 1.00 -9.80
C GLY A 290 11.89 -0.18 -10.76
N THR A 291 10.94 -1.10 -10.73
CA THR A 291 10.86 -2.25 -11.63
C THR A 291 10.80 -1.79 -13.10
N THR A 292 9.96 -0.81 -13.41
CA THR A 292 9.85 -0.27 -14.78
C THR A 292 11.18 0.28 -15.29
N ARG A 293 11.91 1.02 -14.45
CA ARG A 293 13.21 1.60 -14.79
C ARG A 293 14.27 0.53 -15.02
N ILE A 294 14.32 -0.49 -14.14
CA ILE A 294 15.27 -1.62 -14.28
C ILE A 294 15.00 -2.37 -15.60
N VAL A 295 13.74 -2.69 -15.88
CA VAL A 295 13.34 -3.40 -17.10
C VAL A 295 13.67 -2.57 -18.34
N ALA A 296 13.32 -1.30 -18.34
CA ALA A 296 13.58 -0.41 -19.47
C ALA A 296 15.08 -0.27 -19.77
N ASN A 297 15.90 -0.13 -18.73
CA ASN A 297 17.36 -0.09 -18.87
C ASN A 297 17.95 -1.41 -19.37
N SER A 298 17.36 -2.52 -18.95
CA SER A 298 17.82 -3.86 -19.32
C SER A 298 17.50 -4.25 -20.75
N LEU A 299 16.30 -3.85 -21.23
CA LEU A 299 15.78 -4.23 -22.54
C LEU A 299 15.87 -3.11 -23.59
N GLY A 300 16.52 -1.99 -23.26
CA GLY A 300 16.66 -0.85 -24.18
C GLY A 300 15.34 -0.14 -24.48
N LEU A 301 14.35 -0.18 -23.57
CA LEU A 301 13.06 0.49 -23.72
C LEU A 301 13.11 1.96 -23.27
N THR A 302 14.23 2.61 -23.49
CA THR A 302 14.44 4.03 -23.18
C THR A 302 13.84 4.92 -24.27
N ASP A 303 13.62 6.20 -23.94
CA ASP A 303 12.93 7.18 -24.78
C ASP A 303 11.51 6.77 -25.21
N ARG A 304 10.85 6.04 -24.32
CA ARG A 304 9.47 5.55 -24.45
C ARG A 304 8.59 6.11 -23.35
N THR A 305 7.29 6.14 -23.61
CA THR A 305 6.27 6.44 -22.58
C THR A 305 5.51 5.17 -22.21
N VAL A 306 5.50 4.86 -20.93
CA VAL A 306 4.76 3.74 -20.36
C VAL A 306 3.59 4.29 -19.56
N ARG A 307 2.39 3.80 -19.84
CA ARG A 307 1.19 4.15 -19.07
C ARG A 307 0.96 3.17 -17.96
N MET A 308 0.80 3.68 -16.74
CA MET A 308 0.37 2.90 -15.58
C MET A 308 -1.08 3.22 -15.20
N ALA A 309 -1.78 2.21 -14.72
CA ALA A 309 -3.09 2.35 -14.12
C ALA A 309 -2.94 2.85 -12.66
N GLU A 310 -3.80 3.77 -12.25
CA GLU A 310 -3.89 4.24 -10.87
C GLU A 310 -5.30 4.01 -10.32
N SER A 311 -5.41 3.73 -9.04
CA SER A 311 -6.63 3.82 -8.26
C SER A 311 -6.58 5.11 -7.45
N VAL A 312 -7.13 6.20 -7.99
CA VAL A 312 -7.02 7.54 -7.39
C VAL A 312 -7.70 7.58 -6.03
N GLN A 313 -6.99 8.16 -5.05
CA GLN A 313 -7.50 8.33 -3.69
C GLN A 313 -8.37 9.57 -3.57
N TYR A 314 -9.41 9.51 -2.75
CA TYR A 314 -10.17 10.67 -2.32
C TYR A 314 -10.47 10.62 -0.84
N MET A 315 -10.63 11.78 -0.23
CA MET A 315 -11.07 11.92 1.15
C MET A 315 -12.52 12.39 1.19
N VAL A 316 -13.32 11.78 2.05
CA VAL A 316 -14.68 12.20 2.35
C VAL A 316 -14.85 12.34 3.86
N PRO A 317 -14.98 13.57 4.38
CA PRO A 317 -15.32 13.79 5.77
C PRO A 317 -16.83 13.58 5.98
N PHE A 318 -17.18 12.92 7.07
CA PHE A 318 -18.54 12.65 7.49
C PHE A 318 -18.85 13.32 8.82
N LEU A 319 -20.06 13.86 8.96
CA LEU A 319 -20.61 14.29 10.24
C LEU A 319 -21.60 13.27 10.77
N SER A 320 -21.58 13.07 12.08
CA SER A 320 -22.60 12.34 12.83
C SER A 320 -23.35 13.30 13.75
N ARG A 321 -24.66 13.06 13.96
CA ARG A 321 -25.47 13.89 14.87
C ARG A 321 -25.04 13.75 16.33
N LYS A 322 -24.61 12.54 16.71
CA LYS A 322 -24.14 12.28 18.06
C LYS A 322 -22.63 12.55 18.16
N PRO A 323 -22.16 13.40 19.08
CA PRO A 323 -20.74 13.62 19.29
C PRO A 323 -20.08 12.41 19.98
N GLU A 324 -18.78 12.22 19.76
CA GLU A 324 -17.98 11.37 20.63
C GLU A 324 -17.94 11.94 22.06
N THR A 325 -18.01 11.06 23.03
CA THR A 325 -17.95 11.47 24.44
C THR A 325 -16.58 12.01 24.83
N ARG A 326 -15.54 11.43 24.23
CA ARG A 326 -14.14 11.82 24.45
C ARG A 326 -13.46 12.07 23.08
N LEU A 327 -12.78 13.18 22.95
CA LEU A 327 -11.92 13.47 21.82
C LEU A 327 -10.47 13.22 22.22
N SER A 328 -10.01 12.00 22.05
CA SER A 328 -8.65 11.59 22.34
C SER A 328 -8.34 10.35 21.53
N GLN A 329 -7.14 10.27 20.97
CA GLN A 329 -6.67 9.04 20.37
C GLN A 329 -6.09 8.06 21.42
N GLN A 330 -5.70 8.57 22.58
CA GLN A 330 -5.18 7.74 23.68
C GLN A 330 -6.30 6.82 24.24
N GLY A 331 -6.00 5.57 24.38
CA GLY A 331 -6.98 4.53 24.78
C GLY A 331 -7.81 4.01 23.61
N GLU A 332 -7.46 4.39 22.37
CA GLU A 332 -8.17 4.01 21.17
C GLU A 332 -7.26 3.34 20.14
N PHE A 333 -7.85 2.50 19.33
CA PHE A 333 -7.24 1.97 18.12
C PHE A 333 -7.53 2.91 16.96
N THR A 334 -6.51 3.44 16.29
CA THR A 334 -6.66 4.57 15.34
C THR A 334 -6.35 4.24 13.87
N LEU A 335 -6.12 2.98 13.50
CA LEU A 335 -6.19 2.57 12.10
C LEU A 335 -7.65 2.59 11.61
N ASN A 336 -7.85 2.24 10.35
CA ASN A 336 -9.18 2.00 9.80
C ASN A 336 -9.95 1.01 10.69
N GLN A 337 -11.21 1.34 10.99
CA GLN A 337 -12.04 0.51 11.87
C GLN A 337 -13.21 -0.15 11.14
N PHE A 338 -13.73 0.48 10.10
CA PHE A 338 -14.79 -0.08 9.27
C PHE A 338 -14.68 0.43 7.84
N ASN A 339 -15.31 -0.29 6.94
CA ASN A 339 -15.32 -0.01 5.51
C ASN A 339 -16.75 0.25 5.01
N LEU A 340 -16.87 1.16 4.06
CA LEU A 340 -18.06 1.36 3.25
C LEU A 340 -17.72 0.89 1.83
N PHE A 341 -18.24 -0.26 1.44
CA PHE A 341 -18.14 -0.76 0.08
C PHE A 341 -19.35 -0.30 -0.70
N VAL A 342 -19.13 0.47 -1.75
CA VAL A 342 -20.17 1.03 -2.63
C VAL A 342 -20.07 0.35 -3.97
N SER A 343 -20.96 -0.59 -4.25
CA SER A 343 -21.00 -1.33 -5.51
C SER A 343 -22.11 -0.84 -6.42
N PHE A 344 -21.84 -0.84 -7.70
CA PHE A 344 -22.78 -0.48 -8.76
C PHE A 344 -23.11 -1.65 -9.68
N ASP A 345 -22.52 -2.81 -9.39
CA ASP A 345 -22.75 -4.10 -10.05
C ASP A 345 -22.78 -5.23 -9.01
N SER A 346 -23.00 -6.45 -9.45
CA SER A 346 -23.17 -7.62 -8.59
C SER A 346 -21.84 -8.26 -8.14
N ASP A 347 -20.73 -7.99 -8.83
CA ASP A 347 -19.46 -8.68 -8.61
C ASP A 347 -18.31 -7.76 -8.18
N GLY A 348 -18.60 -6.47 -7.97
CA GLY A 348 -17.66 -5.49 -7.41
C GLY A 348 -16.59 -5.01 -8.38
N LYS A 349 -16.81 -5.08 -9.69
CA LYS A 349 -15.95 -4.45 -10.70
C LYS A 349 -16.12 -2.95 -10.70
N ASP A 350 -17.37 -2.47 -10.78
CA ASP A 350 -17.73 -1.07 -10.73
C ASP A 350 -18.07 -0.68 -9.30
N ALA A 351 -17.05 -0.46 -8.49
CA ALA A 351 -17.20 -0.22 -7.08
C ALA A 351 -16.21 0.82 -6.56
N ALA A 352 -16.45 1.29 -5.34
CA ALA A 352 -15.52 2.08 -4.55
C ALA A 352 -15.47 1.54 -3.13
N LEU A 353 -14.32 1.60 -2.50
CA LEU A 353 -14.14 1.24 -1.11
C LEU A 353 -13.69 2.47 -0.32
N VAL A 354 -14.33 2.73 0.81
CA VAL A 354 -14.01 3.84 1.70
C VAL A 354 -13.59 3.28 3.06
N HIS A 355 -12.35 3.51 3.43
CA HIS A 355 -11.77 3.16 4.72
C HIS A 355 -12.08 4.26 5.73
N CYS A 356 -12.82 3.95 6.77
CA CYS A 356 -13.26 4.92 7.77
C CYS A 356 -12.41 4.87 9.03
N TYR A 357 -11.82 6.01 9.36
CA TYR A 357 -10.91 6.17 10.48
C TYR A 357 -11.61 6.91 11.63
N PRO A 358 -11.37 6.49 12.89
CA PRO A 358 -11.77 7.24 14.05
C PRO A 358 -10.95 8.53 14.15
N TYR A 359 -11.28 9.38 15.11
CA TYR A 359 -10.46 10.55 15.41
C TYR A 359 -8.98 10.17 15.62
N ASN A 360 -8.12 10.95 15.01
CA ASN A 360 -6.67 10.98 15.28
C ASN A 360 -6.17 12.42 15.12
N ASP A 361 -5.01 12.72 15.71
CA ASP A 361 -4.50 14.09 15.76
C ASP A 361 -4.10 14.65 14.38
N ILE A 362 -3.86 13.80 13.38
CA ILE A 362 -3.62 14.22 11.99
C ILE A 362 -4.82 14.99 11.41
N MET A 363 -6.03 14.70 11.90
CA MET A 363 -7.23 15.42 11.46
C MET A 363 -7.22 16.90 11.88
N VAL A 364 -6.51 17.23 12.96
CA VAL A 364 -6.36 18.62 13.43
C VAL A 364 -5.53 19.42 12.44
N ASP A 365 -4.49 18.81 11.87
CA ASP A 365 -3.58 19.48 10.92
C ASP A 365 -4.30 19.82 9.59
N ALA A 366 -5.35 19.08 9.26
CA ALA A 366 -6.17 19.38 8.08
C ALA A 366 -7.14 20.55 8.29
N LEU A 367 -7.28 21.06 9.52
CA LEU A 367 -8.12 22.21 9.82
C LEU A 367 -7.40 23.53 9.52
N PRO A 368 -8.14 24.60 9.13
CA PRO A 368 -7.59 25.95 9.07
C PRO A 368 -6.96 26.35 10.43
N ALA A 369 -5.82 27.03 10.43
CA ALA A 369 -5.10 27.39 11.65
C ALA A 369 -5.96 28.16 12.68
N VAL A 370 -6.87 29.02 12.23
CA VAL A 370 -7.80 29.75 13.11
C VAL A 370 -8.71 28.81 13.92
N VAL A 371 -8.98 27.62 13.40
CA VAL A 371 -9.83 26.59 14.01
C VAL A 371 -9.00 25.54 14.72
N ALA A 372 -7.81 25.23 14.23
CA ALA A 372 -6.92 24.22 14.82
C ALA A 372 -6.28 24.74 16.14
N THR A 373 -5.67 25.92 16.10
CA THR A 373 -4.86 26.48 17.20
C THR A 373 -5.25 27.92 17.58
N GLY A 374 -6.06 28.60 16.75
CA GLY A 374 -6.46 29.98 16.91
C GLY A 374 -7.68 30.19 17.85
N PRO A 375 -8.29 31.39 17.82
CA PRO A 375 -9.39 31.76 18.73
C PRO A 375 -10.63 30.88 18.62
N LEU A 376 -10.82 30.20 17.49
CA LEU A 376 -11.94 29.26 17.28
C LEU A 376 -11.60 27.80 17.61
N SER A 377 -10.47 27.53 18.24
CA SER A 377 -10.01 26.17 18.53
C SER A 377 -10.97 25.35 19.41
N ALA A 378 -11.68 25.97 20.35
CA ALA A 378 -12.69 25.30 21.16
C ALA A 378 -13.89 24.84 20.29
N LEU A 379 -14.32 25.66 19.33
CA LEU A 379 -15.35 25.31 18.36
C LEU A 379 -14.88 24.20 17.40
N GLY A 380 -13.62 24.31 16.93
CA GLY A 380 -12.97 23.29 16.11
C GLY A 380 -12.95 21.93 16.79
N ARG A 381 -12.46 21.86 18.03
CA ARG A 381 -12.47 20.63 18.85
C ARG A 381 -13.89 20.10 19.07
N ARG A 382 -14.87 20.96 19.28
CA ARG A 382 -16.27 20.54 19.40
C ARG A 382 -16.77 19.92 18.10
N GLY A 383 -16.45 20.52 16.94
CA GLY A 383 -16.76 19.99 15.61
C GLY A 383 -16.11 18.64 15.34
N LEU A 384 -14.84 18.46 15.70
CA LEU A 384 -14.11 17.20 15.56
C LEU A 384 -14.78 16.02 16.30
N ARG A 385 -15.51 16.28 17.38
CA ARG A 385 -16.28 15.24 18.08
C ARG A 385 -17.41 14.64 17.24
N HIS A 386 -17.78 15.26 16.14
CA HIS A 386 -18.78 14.77 15.20
C HIS A 386 -18.17 14.17 13.93
N LEU A 387 -16.85 14.32 13.73
CA LEU A 387 -16.17 14.00 12.49
C LEU A 387 -15.72 12.52 12.44
N THR A 388 -15.90 11.91 11.28
CA THR A 388 -15.26 10.68 10.84
C THR A 388 -14.63 10.96 9.49
N VAL A 389 -13.41 10.49 9.24
CA VAL A 389 -12.75 10.68 7.94
C VAL A 389 -12.76 9.36 7.19
N GLY A 390 -13.28 9.38 5.97
CA GLY A 390 -13.18 8.29 5.01
C GLY A 390 -12.08 8.57 3.99
N LEU A 391 -11.19 7.60 3.77
CA LEU A 391 -10.28 7.58 2.64
C LEU A 391 -10.80 6.55 1.65
N GLY A 392 -11.19 7.01 0.47
CA GLY A 392 -11.76 6.17 -0.56
C GLY A 392 -10.85 6.08 -1.78
N TYR A 393 -11.14 5.09 -2.61
CA TYR A 393 -10.44 4.85 -3.88
C TYR A 393 -11.45 4.67 -5.00
N LEU A 394 -11.07 5.07 -6.23
CA LEU A 394 -11.83 4.78 -7.44
C LEU A 394 -11.09 3.73 -8.27
N PRO A 395 -11.79 2.89 -9.04
CA PRO A 395 -11.13 1.91 -9.90
C PRO A 395 -10.32 2.60 -10.99
N SER A 396 -9.28 1.96 -11.49
CA SER A 396 -8.35 2.55 -12.46
C SER A 396 -9.02 3.00 -13.76
N TRP A 397 -10.11 2.36 -14.18
CA TRP A 397 -10.85 2.82 -15.37
C TRP A 397 -11.57 4.16 -15.16
N ALA A 398 -11.80 4.57 -13.91
CA ALA A 398 -12.38 5.87 -13.52
C ALA A 398 -11.35 6.79 -12.83
N SER A 399 -10.08 6.49 -12.95
CA SER A 399 -8.97 7.26 -12.35
C SER A 399 -8.08 7.86 -13.43
N PRO A 400 -7.38 8.96 -13.17
CA PRO A 400 -6.30 9.44 -14.03
C PRO A 400 -5.27 8.33 -14.27
N SER A 401 -4.59 8.35 -15.42
CA SER A 401 -3.42 7.49 -15.64
C SER A 401 -2.15 8.18 -15.13
N VAL A 402 -1.13 7.38 -14.86
CA VAL A 402 0.22 7.84 -14.59
C VAL A 402 1.09 7.44 -15.76
N ASP A 403 1.57 8.42 -16.53
CA ASP A 403 2.39 8.20 -17.70
C ASP A 403 3.86 8.47 -17.34
N LEU A 404 4.71 7.47 -17.51
CA LEU A 404 6.15 7.55 -17.27
C LEU A 404 6.89 7.66 -18.60
N ARG A 405 7.46 8.81 -18.90
CA ARG A 405 8.44 8.93 -19.99
C ARG A 405 9.82 8.55 -19.46
N ILE A 406 10.36 7.48 -19.97
CA ILE A 406 11.65 6.92 -19.56
C ILE A 406 12.74 7.56 -20.42
N GLY A 407 13.70 8.21 -19.80
CA GLY A 407 14.87 8.77 -20.49
C GLY A 407 15.96 7.72 -20.73
N VAL A 408 17.14 8.18 -21.09
CA VAL A 408 18.35 7.35 -21.24
C VAL A 408 19.19 7.53 -19.97
N ALA A 409 19.75 6.45 -19.46
CA ALA A 409 20.70 6.53 -18.34
C ALA A 409 21.93 7.36 -18.75
N GLU A 410 22.32 8.32 -17.93
CA GLU A 410 23.41 9.27 -18.24
C GLU A 410 24.79 8.65 -17.98
N GLU A 411 24.88 7.77 -16.98
CA GLU A 411 26.12 7.13 -16.55
C GLU A 411 25.88 5.64 -16.37
N ASP A 412 26.92 4.82 -16.55
CA ASP A 412 26.86 3.42 -16.21
C ASP A 412 26.60 3.23 -14.70
N GLY A 413 25.73 2.30 -14.37
CA GLY A 413 25.30 2.05 -12.99
C GLY A 413 24.17 2.96 -12.50
N THR A 414 23.64 3.88 -13.34
CA THR A 414 22.47 4.68 -12.99
C THR A 414 21.19 4.11 -13.59
N LEU A 415 20.05 4.43 -12.96
CA LEU A 415 18.75 4.14 -13.55
C LEU A 415 18.34 5.25 -14.52
N PRO A 416 17.64 4.94 -15.63
CA PRO A 416 17.12 5.95 -16.53
C PRO A 416 16.29 7.00 -15.78
N PRO A 417 16.45 8.31 -16.04
CA PRO A 417 15.58 9.32 -15.48
C PRO A 417 14.14 9.10 -15.97
N VAL A 418 13.18 9.47 -15.13
CA VAL A 418 11.76 9.31 -15.46
C VAL A 418 11.06 10.65 -15.32
N ARG A 419 10.35 11.06 -16.37
CA ARG A 419 9.41 12.17 -16.30
C ARG A 419 8.00 11.62 -16.12
N VAL A 420 7.31 12.11 -15.08
CA VAL A 420 5.96 11.67 -14.71
C VAL A 420 4.96 12.73 -15.15
N THR A 421 3.97 12.30 -15.91
CA THR A 421 2.81 13.12 -16.28
C THR A 421 1.53 12.37 -15.93
N SER A 422 0.43 13.08 -15.74
CA SER A 422 -0.86 12.47 -15.52
C SER A 422 -1.80 12.67 -16.70
N GLY A 423 -2.49 11.61 -17.10
CA GLY A 423 -3.60 11.71 -18.04
C GLY A 423 -4.89 12.05 -17.31
N GLU A 424 -5.72 12.91 -17.90
CA GLU A 424 -7.07 13.16 -17.40
C GLU A 424 -8.00 11.97 -17.66
N ASN A 425 -9.00 11.80 -16.82
CA ASN A 425 -10.07 10.81 -17.03
C ASN A 425 -11.43 11.46 -16.74
N GLU A 426 -12.22 11.61 -17.79
CA GLU A 426 -13.56 12.23 -17.73
C GLU A 426 -14.52 11.48 -16.78
N MET A 427 -14.27 10.19 -16.49
CA MET A 427 -15.12 9.38 -15.62
C MET A 427 -14.85 9.60 -14.13
N THR A 428 -13.72 10.21 -13.75
CA THR A 428 -13.34 10.41 -12.33
C THR A 428 -14.42 11.18 -11.56
N THR A 429 -14.77 12.35 -12.06
CA THR A 429 -15.78 13.20 -11.39
C THR A 429 -17.19 12.58 -11.39
N PRO A 430 -17.73 12.04 -12.50
CA PRO A 430 -19.00 11.33 -12.51
C PRO A 430 -19.05 10.15 -11.53
N MET A 431 -18.00 9.33 -11.49
CA MET A 431 -17.93 8.17 -10.60
C MET A 431 -17.92 8.62 -9.13
N LEU A 432 -17.08 9.59 -8.77
CA LEU A 432 -17.05 10.13 -7.41
C LEU A 432 -18.40 10.72 -7.00
N LYS A 433 -19.06 11.49 -7.88
CA LYS A 433 -20.41 12.02 -7.60
C LYS A 433 -21.43 10.90 -7.37
N ARG A 434 -21.30 9.78 -8.10
CA ARG A 434 -22.15 8.61 -7.93
C ARG A 434 -21.94 7.97 -6.55
N VAL A 435 -20.70 7.76 -6.14
CA VAL A 435 -20.33 7.25 -4.80
C VAL A 435 -20.89 8.14 -3.70
N ILE A 436 -20.62 9.44 -3.74
CA ILE A 436 -21.08 10.39 -2.71
C ILE A 436 -22.61 10.46 -2.64
N ARG A 437 -23.31 10.32 -3.76
CA ARG A 437 -24.78 10.25 -3.79
C ARG A 437 -25.31 9.04 -3.01
N GLN A 438 -24.70 7.84 -3.20
CA GLN A 438 -25.14 6.65 -2.47
C GLN A 438 -24.83 6.78 -0.98
N LEU A 439 -23.66 7.28 -0.60
CA LEU A 439 -23.30 7.53 0.79
C LEU A 439 -24.26 8.53 1.47
N ARG A 440 -24.66 9.60 0.76
CA ARG A 440 -25.67 10.55 1.27
C ARG A 440 -27.02 9.89 1.52
N ARG A 441 -27.47 9.00 0.64
CA ARG A 441 -28.73 8.27 0.80
C ARG A 441 -28.71 7.34 2.02
N CYS A 442 -27.54 6.79 2.35
CA CYS A 442 -27.34 5.95 3.54
C CYS A 442 -27.16 6.75 4.84
N GLY A 443 -26.85 8.04 4.74
CA GLY A 443 -26.54 8.91 5.89
C GLY A 443 -27.56 8.85 7.03
N PRO A 444 -28.90 8.97 6.78
CA PRO A 444 -29.90 8.88 7.84
C PRO A 444 -29.93 7.52 8.56
N ALA A 445 -29.69 6.42 7.85
CA ALA A 445 -29.67 5.08 8.41
C ALA A 445 -28.42 4.83 9.26
N LEU A 446 -27.26 5.30 8.80
CA LEU A 446 -25.96 5.06 9.42
C LEU A 446 -25.57 6.13 10.46
N ASP A 447 -26.24 7.29 10.48
CA ASP A 447 -25.80 8.51 11.19
C ASP A 447 -24.41 8.96 10.74
N LEU A 448 -24.19 8.94 9.41
CA LEU A 448 -22.90 9.22 8.78
C LEU A 448 -23.15 10.05 7.51
N PHE A 449 -23.04 11.38 7.60
CA PHE A 449 -23.42 12.30 6.54
C PHE A 449 -22.18 12.89 5.87
N PRO A 450 -21.92 12.60 4.57
CA PRO A 450 -20.86 13.27 3.83
C PRO A 450 -21.05 14.79 3.86
N ILE A 451 -20.00 15.53 4.23
CA ILE A 451 -20.04 16.99 4.29
C ILE A 451 -20.07 17.54 2.85
N PRO A 452 -21.09 18.34 2.48
CA PRO A 452 -21.17 18.89 1.13
C PRO A 452 -19.96 19.74 0.77
N GLY A 453 -19.41 19.54 -0.42
CA GLY A 453 -18.28 20.33 -0.94
C GLY A 453 -16.93 20.06 -0.28
N GLN A 454 -16.83 19.12 0.68
CA GLN A 454 -15.58 18.83 1.38
C GLN A 454 -14.90 17.53 0.92
N THR A 455 -15.46 16.85 -0.06
CA THR A 455 -14.78 15.71 -0.69
C THR A 455 -13.61 16.21 -1.53
N ARG A 456 -12.43 15.63 -1.34
CA ARG A 456 -11.20 16.03 -2.03
C ARG A 456 -10.60 14.83 -2.72
N ILE A 457 -10.18 15.00 -3.98
CA ILE A 457 -9.43 13.99 -4.74
C ILE A 457 -7.96 14.32 -4.56
N SER A 458 -7.12 13.32 -4.33
CA SER A 458 -5.67 13.51 -4.32
C SER A 458 -5.14 13.83 -5.72
N ALA A 459 -4.00 14.49 -5.77
CA ALA A 459 -3.27 14.64 -7.02
C ALA A 459 -2.97 13.24 -7.61
N PRO A 460 -2.90 13.12 -8.95
CA PRO A 460 -2.46 11.89 -9.60
C PRO A 460 -1.10 11.41 -9.07
N ALA A 461 -0.87 10.10 -9.12
CA ALA A 461 0.32 9.42 -8.60
C ALA A 461 0.53 9.49 -7.08
N LYS A 462 -0.39 10.11 -6.31
CA LYS A 462 -0.29 10.22 -4.85
C LYS A 462 -1.04 9.11 -4.10
N SER A 463 -1.77 8.25 -4.81
CA SER A 463 -2.56 7.18 -4.18
C SER A 463 -1.72 6.03 -3.62
N TYR A 464 -0.48 5.87 -4.07
CA TYR A 464 0.38 4.69 -3.88
C TYR A 464 -0.21 3.38 -4.44
N HIS A 465 -1.37 3.44 -5.11
CA HIS A 465 -2.05 2.32 -5.74
C HIS A 465 -1.98 2.45 -7.26
N PHE A 466 -0.79 2.22 -7.81
CA PHE A 466 -0.55 2.24 -9.25
C PHE A 466 0.28 1.05 -9.69
N GLY A 467 0.12 0.67 -10.94
CA GLY A 467 0.82 -0.48 -11.53
C GLY A 467 0.49 -0.64 -13.01
N GLY A 468 0.81 -1.81 -13.55
CA GLY A 468 0.45 -2.13 -14.93
C GLY A 468 1.35 -1.49 -15.97
N SER A 469 2.62 -1.23 -15.66
CA SER A 469 3.60 -0.83 -16.68
C SER A 469 3.94 -1.99 -17.63
N PHE A 470 3.82 -3.23 -17.15
CA PHE A 470 3.96 -4.47 -17.92
C PHE A 470 2.78 -5.41 -17.61
N PRO A 471 1.53 -5.00 -17.89
CA PRO A 471 0.37 -5.80 -17.52
C PRO A 471 0.45 -7.20 -18.13
N MET A 472 0.13 -8.21 -17.31
CA MET A 472 0.16 -9.60 -17.74
C MET A 472 -0.93 -9.89 -18.77
N THR A 473 -0.56 -10.73 -19.74
CA THR A 473 -1.41 -11.25 -20.81
C THR A 473 -1.17 -12.75 -20.96
N SER A 474 -2.08 -13.47 -21.59
CA SER A 474 -1.95 -14.93 -21.79
C SER A 474 -0.72 -15.32 -22.61
N GLY A 475 -0.27 -14.47 -23.55
CA GLY A 475 0.86 -14.74 -24.43
C GLY A 475 2.13 -13.95 -24.10
N GLY A 476 2.06 -12.93 -23.24
CA GLY A 476 3.21 -12.05 -22.96
C GLY A 476 3.68 -11.20 -24.14
N GLU A 477 2.90 -11.13 -25.23
CA GLU A 477 3.29 -10.44 -26.45
C GLU A 477 3.14 -8.93 -26.32
N GLY A 478 4.14 -8.19 -26.83
CA GLY A 478 4.18 -6.73 -26.85
C GLY A 478 5.31 -6.15 -26.00
N GLU A 479 5.77 -4.96 -26.39
CA GLU A 479 6.95 -4.29 -25.80
C GLU A 479 6.80 -4.03 -24.28
N PHE A 480 5.59 -3.63 -23.84
CA PHE A 480 5.25 -3.36 -22.45
C PHE A 480 4.20 -4.35 -21.94
N ARG A 481 4.49 -5.65 -22.04
CA ARG A 481 3.63 -6.73 -21.59
C ARG A 481 4.46 -7.79 -20.88
N SER A 482 3.82 -8.49 -19.95
CA SER A 482 4.40 -9.69 -19.36
C SER A 482 3.47 -10.89 -19.60
N ASP A 483 4.04 -12.09 -19.49
CA ASP A 483 3.27 -13.30 -19.43
C ASP A 483 2.72 -13.57 -18.01
N LEU A 484 2.08 -14.73 -17.80
CA LEU A 484 1.48 -15.10 -16.52
C LEU A 484 2.51 -15.28 -15.39
N LEU A 485 3.78 -15.48 -15.72
CA LEU A 485 4.90 -15.58 -14.77
C LEU A 485 5.67 -14.25 -14.62
N GLY A 486 5.13 -13.15 -15.16
CA GLY A 486 5.77 -11.84 -15.07
C GLY A 486 7.01 -11.69 -15.96
N ARG A 487 7.24 -12.57 -16.95
CA ARG A 487 8.38 -12.48 -17.86
C ARG A 487 8.08 -11.48 -18.98
N VAL A 488 9.08 -10.70 -19.36
CA VAL A 488 8.97 -9.63 -20.37
C VAL A 488 9.94 -9.89 -21.52
N GLY A 489 9.46 -9.78 -22.74
CA GLY A 489 10.28 -9.91 -23.94
C GLY A 489 10.99 -11.27 -24.02
N PRO A 490 12.35 -11.29 -24.18
CA PRO A 490 13.09 -12.52 -24.35
C PRO A 490 13.37 -13.27 -23.03
N TRP A 491 13.03 -12.70 -21.90
CA TRP A 491 13.37 -13.27 -20.58
C TRP A 491 12.62 -14.58 -20.31
N ARG A 492 13.36 -15.55 -19.78
CA ARG A 492 12.85 -16.88 -19.37
C ARG A 492 12.95 -17.08 -17.85
N ASN A 493 13.99 -16.51 -17.24
CA ASN A 493 14.33 -16.67 -15.83
C ASN A 493 14.30 -15.34 -15.04
N VAL A 494 13.76 -14.29 -15.64
CA VAL A 494 13.57 -12.99 -14.97
C VAL A 494 12.07 -12.69 -14.88
N HIS A 495 11.57 -12.50 -13.66
CA HIS A 495 10.17 -12.41 -13.33
C HIS A 495 9.84 -11.12 -12.60
N LEU A 496 8.91 -10.32 -13.09
CA LEU A 496 8.35 -9.17 -12.39
C LEU A 496 7.30 -9.65 -11.40
N ILE A 497 7.40 -9.23 -10.14
CA ILE A 497 6.54 -9.75 -9.06
C ILE A 497 5.75 -8.69 -8.29
N ASP A 498 5.84 -7.42 -8.67
CA ASP A 498 5.09 -6.35 -8.03
C ASP A 498 3.88 -5.90 -8.86
N GLY A 499 3.29 -4.76 -8.51
CA GLY A 499 2.14 -4.19 -9.20
C GLY A 499 2.39 -3.83 -10.67
N SER A 500 3.62 -3.83 -11.15
CA SER A 500 3.95 -3.56 -12.56
C SER A 500 3.24 -4.52 -13.53
N VAL A 501 2.96 -5.75 -13.09
CA VAL A 501 2.29 -6.78 -13.92
C VAL A 501 0.77 -6.76 -13.85
N PHE A 502 0.16 -5.85 -13.10
CA PHE A 502 -1.29 -5.83 -12.92
C PHE A 502 -2.02 -5.26 -14.15
N PRO A 503 -2.98 -6.00 -14.74
CA PRO A 503 -3.78 -5.48 -15.85
C PRO A 503 -4.65 -4.27 -15.47
N THR A 504 -5.18 -4.26 -14.25
CA THR A 504 -6.03 -3.17 -13.71
C THR A 504 -5.79 -3.02 -12.21
N VAL A 505 -6.08 -1.83 -11.67
CA VAL A 505 -6.04 -1.55 -10.23
C VAL A 505 -7.47 -1.21 -9.78
N PRO A 506 -8.14 -2.09 -9.01
CA PRO A 506 -9.49 -1.83 -8.52
C PRO A 506 -9.49 -0.81 -7.37
N ALA A 507 -10.70 -0.38 -6.99
CA ALA A 507 -10.90 0.56 -5.88
C ALA A 507 -10.76 -0.07 -4.49
N THR A 508 -10.03 -1.17 -4.37
CA THR A 508 -9.87 -1.93 -3.12
C THR A 508 -8.42 -1.95 -2.65
N THR A 509 -8.15 -2.70 -1.59
CA THR A 509 -6.78 -2.81 -1.07
C THR A 509 -5.86 -3.47 -2.08
N PHE A 510 -4.67 -2.91 -2.25
CA PHE A 510 -3.74 -3.30 -3.30
C PHE A 510 -2.77 -4.41 -2.85
N THR A 511 -2.23 -4.28 -1.63
CA THR A 511 -1.03 -4.99 -1.19
C THR A 511 -1.21 -6.50 -1.11
N LEU A 512 -2.34 -7.00 -0.56
CA LEU A 512 -2.53 -8.45 -0.41
C LEU A 512 -2.54 -9.18 -1.75
N THR A 513 -3.14 -8.58 -2.79
CA THR A 513 -3.16 -9.19 -4.13
C THR A 513 -1.77 -9.13 -4.78
N VAL A 514 -1.02 -8.05 -4.56
CA VAL A 514 0.40 -8.00 -4.99
C VAL A 514 1.21 -9.12 -4.34
N MET A 515 1.05 -9.33 -3.03
CA MET A 515 1.74 -10.41 -2.30
C MET A 515 1.33 -11.80 -2.82
N ALA A 516 0.03 -12.05 -2.96
CA ALA A 516 -0.46 -13.35 -3.44
C ALA A 516 0.01 -13.66 -4.86
N ASN A 517 0.02 -12.67 -5.76
CA ASN A 517 0.53 -12.87 -7.12
C ASN A 517 2.06 -13.06 -7.16
N ALA A 518 2.80 -12.36 -6.30
CA ALA A 518 4.25 -12.55 -6.17
C ALA A 518 4.59 -13.96 -5.64
N HIS A 519 3.83 -14.42 -4.64
CA HIS A 519 3.93 -15.78 -4.10
C HIS A 519 3.65 -16.83 -5.19
N ARG A 520 2.56 -16.66 -5.96
CA ARG A 520 2.22 -17.52 -7.09
C ARG A 520 3.34 -17.58 -8.13
N ILE A 521 3.79 -16.40 -8.60
CA ILE A 521 4.83 -16.34 -9.63
C ILE A 521 6.12 -17.02 -9.15
N ALA A 522 6.52 -16.81 -7.89
CA ALA A 522 7.73 -17.42 -7.35
C ALA A 522 7.58 -18.95 -7.20
N ALA A 523 6.45 -19.44 -6.67
CA ALA A 523 6.17 -20.87 -6.54
C ALA A 523 6.12 -21.55 -7.92
N ASP A 524 5.38 -21.00 -8.88
CA ASP A 524 5.23 -21.57 -10.22
C ASP A 524 6.56 -21.55 -10.99
N ALA A 525 7.36 -20.48 -10.85
CA ALA A 525 8.63 -20.37 -11.56
C ALA A 525 9.68 -21.39 -11.11
N VAL A 526 9.66 -21.81 -9.83
CA VAL A 526 10.62 -22.81 -9.32
C VAL A 526 10.05 -24.23 -9.35
N GLY A 527 8.72 -24.39 -9.35
CA GLY A 527 8.05 -25.70 -9.45
C GLY A 527 7.96 -26.25 -10.87
N ALA A 528 8.22 -25.43 -11.89
CA ALA A 528 8.19 -25.81 -13.30
C ALA A 528 9.52 -26.39 -13.82
N THR A 529 10.48 -26.68 -12.93
CA THR A 529 11.77 -27.32 -13.26
C THR A 529 11.74 -28.85 -12.95
#